data_27c9cd3752f95250e3238b6f04fa3abc
#
_entry.id   27c9cd3752f95250e3238b6f04fa3abc
#
_cell.length_a   1.000
_cell.length_b   1.000
_cell.length_c   1.000
_cell.angle_alpha   90.00
_cell.angle_beta   90.00
_cell.angle_gamma   90.00
#
_symmetry.space_group_name_H-M   'P 1'
#
loop_
_entity.id
_entity.type
_entity.pdbx_description
1 polymer ?
#
loop_
_entity_poly.entity_id
_entity_poly.type
_entity_poly.pdbx_seq_one_letter_code
_entity_poly.pdbx_strand_id
1 'polypeptide(L)'
;MRVALINPKFRLPIDTRTTPHLGLAYLAAFSEKRGDEVVIFDADVEKQPIAEFIQEYRPDIVGITANTPQVKQAWRAAKAIKEVHDCLIVLGGPHVSVLPEESCEKPFVDVVVRGEGEETWVDVCNRLETYLKDQPVYHTEAFMHPENEIFKDCQGVSYKTSDGQIHNNPDRTPIADLDSLPWPAYHHFKMDRYTNLQPATDHVDGARSFSILTSRGCPYRCTFCSQSIMPIKWRSRSAESVLAEWRHLVEELGAQEIGVLDDSANIRVKRLEEIATLLIENQLNHVPWIFVNGIRANLASKELLT
;
A
#
# COMPACT_ATOMS: atom_id res chain seq x y z
N MET A 1 19.18 3.38 0.30
CA MET A 1 19.01 2.50 1.49
C MET A 1 18.45 1.15 1.05
N ARG A 2 18.50 0.15 1.94
CA ARG A 2 17.86 -1.15 1.75
C ARG A 2 16.48 -1.16 2.43
N VAL A 3 15.45 -1.32 1.65
CA VAL A 3 14.05 -1.23 2.06
C VAL A 3 13.38 -2.59 1.97
N ALA A 4 12.75 -3.06 3.05
CA ALA A 4 11.89 -4.23 3.00
C ALA A 4 10.42 -3.83 3.26
N LEU A 5 9.52 -4.21 2.38
CA LEU A 5 8.09 -4.00 2.51
C LEU A 5 7.39 -5.33 2.76
N ILE A 6 6.59 -5.39 3.82
CA ILE A 6 6.05 -6.65 4.34
C ILE A 6 4.53 -6.65 4.27
N ASN A 7 3.96 -7.66 3.60
CA ASN A 7 2.58 -8.06 3.78
C ASN A 7 2.54 -9.20 4.83
N PRO A 8 2.02 -8.97 6.04
CA PRO A 8 1.95 -10.02 7.05
C PRO A 8 0.85 -11.03 6.68
N LYS A 9 0.99 -12.26 7.16
CA LYS A 9 0.07 -13.35 6.82
C LYS A 9 -1.38 -13.01 7.15
N PHE A 10 -2.25 -13.18 6.17
CA PHE A 10 -3.69 -13.06 6.36
C PHE A 10 -4.26 -14.36 6.93
N ARG A 11 -5.00 -14.28 8.03
CA ARG A 11 -5.55 -15.45 8.73
C ARG A 11 -7.04 -15.28 9.01
N LEU A 12 -7.85 -15.21 7.97
CA LEU A 12 -9.28 -15.41 8.10
C LEU A 12 -9.65 -16.78 7.49
N PRO A 13 -10.49 -17.58 8.17
CA PRO A 13 -10.83 -18.93 7.69
C PRO A 13 -11.68 -18.94 6.40
N ILE A 14 -12.13 -17.78 5.92
CA ILE A 14 -13.09 -17.64 4.83
C ILE A 14 -12.45 -17.04 3.57
N ASP A 15 -11.26 -16.45 3.67
CA ASP A 15 -10.65 -15.77 2.54
C ASP A 15 -9.23 -16.29 2.28
N THR A 16 -9.12 -17.09 1.22
CA THR A 16 -7.83 -17.59 0.71
C THR A 16 -7.34 -16.74 -0.48
N ARG A 17 -8.01 -15.62 -0.76
CA ARG A 17 -7.69 -14.76 -1.89
C ARG A 17 -6.43 -13.98 -1.62
N THR A 18 -5.44 -14.22 -2.43
CA THR A 18 -4.18 -13.50 -2.35
C THR A 18 -3.92 -12.82 -3.68
N THR A 19 -3.93 -11.52 -3.67
CA THR A 19 -3.49 -10.67 -4.77
C THR A 19 -2.29 -9.86 -4.32
N PRO A 20 -1.37 -9.48 -5.23
CA PRO A 20 -0.29 -8.57 -4.89
C PRO A 20 -0.81 -7.31 -4.20
N HIS A 21 -0.22 -6.94 -3.07
CA HIS A 21 -0.71 -5.82 -2.27
C HIS A 21 -0.39 -4.49 -2.93
N LEU A 22 -1.40 -3.86 -3.56
CA LEU A 22 -1.25 -2.63 -4.34
C LEU A 22 -0.58 -1.48 -3.57
N GLY A 23 -0.94 -1.28 -2.30
CA GLY A 23 -0.32 -0.23 -1.47
C GLY A 23 1.18 -0.44 -1.28
N LEU A 24 1.65 -1.68 -1.10
CA LEU A 24 3.09 -1.97 -1.02
C LEU A 24 3.77 -1.79 -2.38
N ALA A 25 3.09 -2.12 -3.48
CA ALA A 25 3.60 -1.87 -4.84
C ALA A 25 3.81 -0.36 -5.09
N TYR A 26 2.91 0.51 -4.62
CA TYR A 26 3.12 1.96 -4.67
C TYR A 26 4.31 2.40 -3.81
N LEU A 27 4.41 1.95 -2.56
CA LEU A 27 5.55 2.29 -1.70
C LEU A 27 6.88 1.83 -2.29
N ALA A 28 6.91 0.65 -2.93
CA ALA A 28 8.08 0.16 -3.65
C ALA A 28 8.46 1.10 -4.80
N ALA A 29 7.50 1.53 -5.62
CA ALA A 29 7.74 2.46 -6.72
C ALA A 29 8.27 3.83 -6.23
N PHE A 30 7.77 4.33 -5.11
CA PHE A 30 8.30 5.56 -4.49
C PHE A 30 9.72 5.39 -3.94
N SER A 31 10.02 4.22 -3.36
CA SER A 31 11.36 3.90 -2.88
C SER A 31 12.35 3.75 -4.04
N GLU A 32 11.97 3.10 -5.14
CA GLU A 32 12.79 3.03 -6.37
C GLU A 32 13.06 4.42 -6.95
N LYS A 33 12.04 5.29 -7.00
CA LYS A 33 12.21 6.69 -7.45
C LYS A 33 13.20 7.47 -6.58
N ARG A 34 13.37 7.09 -5.32
CA ARG A 34 14.42 7.61 -4.42
C ARG A 34 15.81 7.03 -4.70
N GLY A 35 15.91 5.91 -5.42
CA GLY A 35 17.13 5.14 -5.63
C GLY A 35 17.43 4.12 -4.52
N ASP A 36 16.41 3.70 -3.77
CA ASP A 36 16.54 2.67 -2.74
C ASP A 36 16.59 1.28 -3.38
N GLU A 37 17.28 0.33 -2.74
CA GLU A 37 17.16 -1.10 -3.02
C GLU A 37 15.94 -1.65 -2.30
N VAL A 38 14.94 -2.14 -3.05
CA VAL A 38 13.64 -2.52 -2.49
C VAL A 38 13.37 -4.00 -2.66
N VAL A 39 12.74 -4.59 -1.66
CA VAL A 39 12.20 -5.94 -1.73
C VAL A 39 10.83 -5.99 -1.06
N ILE A 40 9.92 -6.79 -1.62
CA ILE A 40 8.62 -7.09 -1.02
C ILE A 40 8.62 -8.53 -0.52
N PHE A 41 8.29 -8.70 0.76
CA PHE A 41 8.05 -10.01 1.39
C PHE A 41 6.55 -10.16 1.67
N ASP A 42 5.90 -11.03 0.92
CA ASP A 42 4.49 -11.35 1.12
C ASP A 42 4.38 -12.71 1.84
N ALA A 43 4.01 -12.66 3.11
CA ALA A 43 3.94 -13.85 3.95
C ALA A 43 2.83 -14.84 3.55
N ASP A 44 1.90 -14.45 2.65
CA ASP A 44 0.88 -15.36 2.14
C ASP A 44 1.43 -16.29 1.07
N VAL A 45 2.46 -15.86 0.34
CA VAL A 45 3.08 -16.64 -0.75
C VAL A 45 4.52 -17.06 -0.46
N GLU A 46 5.19 -16.44 0.53
CA GLU A 46 6.54 -16.81 0.92
C GLU A 46 6.55 -18.09 1.79
N LYS A 47 7.58 -18.93 1.57
CA LYS A 47 7.80 -20.15 2.34
C LYS A 47 8.83 -19.98 3.45
N GLN A 48 9.76 -19.05 3.26
CA GLN A 48 10.81 -18.73 4.21
C GLN A 48 10.23 -17.98 5.42
N PRO A 49 10.68 -18.28 6.65
CA PRO A 49 10.36 -17.45 7.82
C PRO A 49 10.87 -16.03 7.67
N ILE A 50 10.07 -15.05 8.14
CA ILE A 50 10.43 -13.63 8.03
C ILE A 50 11.77 -13.29 8.71
N ALA A 51 12.07 -13.93 9.83
CA ALA A 51 13.32 -13.70 10.56
C ALA A 51 14.56 -14.09 9.73
N GLU A 52 14.51 -15.24 9.03
CA GLU A 52 15.58 -15.67 8.14
C GLU A 52 15.77 -14.70 6.98
N PHE A 53 14.66 -14.31 6.34
CA PHE A 53 14.69 -13.31 5.26
C PHE A 53 15.34 -12.00 5.71
N ILE A 54 14.99 -11.50 6.88
CA ILE A 54 15.56 -10.24 7.42
C ILE A 54 17.03 -10.38 7.76
N GLN A 55 17.47 -11.52 8.31
CA GLN A 55 18.89 -11.78 8.58
C GLN A 55 19.74 -11.80 7.30
N GLU A 56 19.20 -12.32 6.22
CA GLU A 56 19.84 -12.37 4.90
C GLU A 56 19.85 -10.98 4.23
N TYR A 57 18.69 -10.33 4.17
CA TYR A 57 18.54 -9.06 3.45
C TYR A 57 19.10 -7.87 4.22
N ARG A 58 19.00 -7.83 5.56
CA ARG A 58 19.48 -6.77 6.45
C ARG A 58 19.04 -5.36 6.02
N PRO A 59 17.72 -5.07 6.04
CA PRO A 59 17.19 -3.77 5.63
C PRO A 59 17.53 -2.67 6.62
N ASP A 60 17.69 -1.43 6.13
CA ASP A 60 17.78 -0.23 6.98
C ASP A 60 16.43 0.15 7.56
N ILE A 61 15.36 -0.09 6.79
CA ILE A 61 13.97 0.22 7.13
C ILE A 61 13.03 -0.88 6.67
N VAL A 62 12.04 -1.18 7.51
CA VAL A 62 10.98 -2.14 7.20
C VAL A 62 9.61 -1.47 7.29
N GLY A 63 8.85 -1.47 6.19
CA GLY A 63 7.45 -1.06 6.15
C GLY A 63 6.52 -2.27 6.24
N ILE A 64 5.60 -2.29 7.20
CA ILE A 64 4.64 -3.39 7.37
C ILE A 64 3.22 -2.85 7.20
N THR A 65 2.44 -3.42 6.29
CA THR A 65 1.03 -3.04 6.14
C THR A 65 0.16 -3.77 7.17
N ALA A 66 -0.91 -3.10 7.64
CA ALA A 66 -1.85 -3.69 8.59
C ALA A 66 -3.30 -3.23 8.36
N ASN A 67 -4.15 -4.17 7.99
CA ASN A 67 -5.60 -4.03 8.17
C ASN A 67 -6.02 -4.65 9.52
N THR A 68 -7.26 -4.44 9.95
CA THR A 68 -7.73 -4.91 11.27
C THR A 68 -7.59 -6.43 11.48
N PRO A 69 -7.94 -7.30 10.52
CA PRO A 69 -7.69 -8.73 10.64
C PRO A 69 -6.20 -9.12 10.72
N GLN A 70 -5.30 -8.31 10.16
CA GLN A 70 -3.86 -8.63 10.07
C GLN A 70 -3.02 -7.98 11.16
N VAL A 71 -3.52 -6.97 11.91
CA VAL A 71 -2.69 -6.17 12.81
C VAL A 71 -1.90 -7.00 13.82
N LYS A 72 -2.48 -8.06 14.38
CA LYS A 72 -1.77 -8.96 15.30
C LYS A 72 -0.64 -9.73 14.62
N GLN A 73 -0.76 -10.01 13.33
CA GLN A 73 0.31 -10.64 12.55
C GLN A 73 1.39 -9.61 12.19
N ALA A 74 1.00 -8.36 11.90
CA ALA A 74 1.95 -7.26 11.72
C ALA A 74 2.80 -7.04 12.98
N TRP A 75 2.20 -7.03 14.17
CA TRP A 75 2.95 -6.94 15.43
C TRP A 75 3.88 -8.14 15.68
N ARG A 76 3.43 -9.36 15.36
CA ARG A 76 4.30 -10.55 15.45
C ARG A 76 5.48 -10.47 14.48
N ALA A 77 5.24 -10.02 13.26
CA ALA A 77 6.29 -9.79 12.27
C ALA A 77 7.30 -8.74 12.76
N ALA A 78 6.82 -7.57 13.20
CA ALA A 78 7.66 -6.50 13.75
C ALA A 78 8.53 -7.00 14.92
N LYS A 79 7.93 -7.76 15.86
CA LYS A 79 8.67 -8.35 16.97
C LYS A 79 9.75 -9.31 16.49
N ALA A 80 9.41 -10.26 15.61
CA ALA A 80 10.36 -11.24 15.07
C ALA A 80 11.52 -10.58 14.31
N ILE A 81 11.25 -9.45 13.63
CA ILE A 81 12.28 -8.66 12.95
C ILE A 81 13.23 -8.03 13.95
N LYS A 82 12.72 -7.34 14.98
CA LYS A 82 13.54 -6.68 16.01
C LYS A 82 14.39 -7.68 16.82
N GLU A 83 13.94 -8.92 16.97
CA GLU A 83 14.71 -9.98 17.67
C GLU A 83 15.97 -10.40 16.91
N VAL A 84 16.03 -10.18 15.59
CA VAL A 84 17.14 -10.65 14.75
C VAL A 84 17.92 -9.53 14.09
N HIS A 85 17.34 -8.32 13.96
CA HIS A 85 17.97 -7.18 13.30
C HIS A 85 17.39 -5.86 13.78
N ASP A 86 18.24 -4.94 14.20
CA ASP A 86 17.83 -3.60 14.60
C ASP A 86 17.76 -2.70 13.35
N CYS A 87 16.54 -2.31 12.98
CA CYS A 87 16.21 -1.44 11.86
C CYS A 87 14.95 -0.64 12.17
N LEU A 88 14.68 0.43 11.44
CA LEU A 88 13.46 1.22 11.64
C LEU A 88 12.23 0.43 11.21
N ILE A 89 11.29 0.19 12.14
CA ILE A 89 10.02 -0.49 11.87
C ILE A 89 8.89 0.52 11.74
N VAL A 90 8.30 0.57 10.56
CA VAL A 90 7.19 1.45 10.22
C VAL A 90 5.93 0.61 9.93
N LEU A 91 4.85 0.87 10.66
CA LEU A 91 3.54 0.30 10.36
C LEU A 91 2.68 1.30 9.59
N GLY A 92 2.02 0.82 8.53
CA GLY A 92 1.04 1.58 7.76
C GLY A 92 -0.23 0.78 7.50
N GLY A 93 -1.19 1.40 6.82
CA GLY A 93 -2.43 0.76 6.39
C GLY A 93 -3.66 1.14 7.21
N PRO A 94 -4.82 0.56 6.87
CA PRO A 94 -6.11 1.03 7.38
C PRO A 94 -6.27 0.98 8.90
N HIS A 95 -5.81 -0.10 9.54
CA HIS A 95 -5.99 -0.26 10.98
C HIS A 95 -5.25 0.82 11.78
N VAL A 96 -3.96 0.98 11.49
CA VAL A 96 -3.12 1.92 12.23
C VAL A 96 -3.41 3.38 11.91
N SER A 97 -4.08 3.65 10.78
CA SER A 97 -4.59 4.99 10.46
C SER A 97 -5.73 5.41 11.39
N VAL A 98 -6.51 4.46 11.90
CA VAL A 98 -7.64 4.72 12.80
C VAL A 98 -7.24 4.61 14.28
N LEU A 99 -6.36 3.67 14.62
CA LEU A 99 -5.93 3.35 15.98
C LEU A 99 -4.38 3.35 16.05
N PRO A 100 -3.73 4.51 15.84
CA PRO A 100 -2.27 4.57 15.80
C PRO A 100 -1.61 4.25 17.14
N GLU A 101 -2.19 4.68 18.25
CA GLU A 101 -1.63 4.53 19.58
C GLU A 101 -1.45 3.05 19.96
N GLU A 102 -2.41 2.21 19.55
CA GLU A 102 -2.38 0.76 19.84
C GLU A 102 -1.09 0.09 19.31
N SER A 103 -0.60 0.57 18.16
CA SER A 103 0.65 0.10 17.58
C SER A 103 1.88 0.83 18.12
N CYS A 104 1.79 2.14 18.40
CA CYS A 104 2.88 2.90 19.01
C CYS A 104 3.22 2.40 20.43
N GLU A 105 2.27 1.81 21.15
CA GLU A 105 2.52 1.19 22.47
C GLU A 105 3.43 -0.05 22.38
N LYS A 106 3.55 -0.69 21.21
CA LYS A 106 4.36 -1.89 21.06
C LYS A 106 5.86 -1.53 21.04
N PRO A 107 6.70 -2.16 21.86
CA PRO A 107 8.13 -1.82 21.99
C PRO A 107 8.95 -2.14 20.73
N PHE A 108 8.37 -2.83 19.77
CA PHE A 108 8.99 -3.23 18.51
C PHE A 108 8.41 -2.50 17.29
N VAL A 109 7.60 -1.45 17.51
CA VAL A 109 7.10 -0.54 16.47
C VAL A 109 7.64 0.85 16.75
N ASP A 110 8.36 1.42 15.81
CA ASP A 110 9.01 2.71 15.98
C ASP A 110 8.11 3.86 15.49
N VAL A 111 7.48 3.67 14.31
CA VAL A 111 6.67 4.69 13.65
C VAL A 111 5.40 4.07 13.08
N VAL A 112 4.32 4.84 13.12
CA VAL A 112 3.05 4.54 12.45
C VAL A 112 2.79 5.62 11.39
N VAL A 113 2.52 5.20 10.15
CA VAL A 113 2.12 6.08 9.04
C VAL A 113 0.62 5.98 8.83
N ARG A 114 -0.06 7.14 8.89
CA ARG A 114 -1.52 7.27 8.79
C ARG A 114 -1.94 7.84 7.43
N GLY A 115 -3.13 7.43 6.96
CA GLY A 115 -3.71 7.92 5.71
C GLY A 115 -3.01 7.42 4.45
N GLU A 116 -2.88 8.29 3.45
CA GLU A 116 -2.12 8.00 2.23
C GLU A 116 -0.63 8.01 2.56
N GLY A 117 0.02 6.86 2.41
CA GLY A 117 1.34 6.64 2.98
C GLY A 117 2.51 7.06 2.10
N GLU A 118 2.32 7.28 0.80
CA GLU A 118 3.39 7.37 -0.19
C GLU A 118 4.38 8.52 0.11
N GLU A 119 3.86 9.75 0.26
CA GLU A 119 4.72 10.91 0.56
C GLU A 119 5.27 10.87 1.99
N THR A 120 4.48 10.36 2.94
CA THR A 120 4.93 10.20 4.33
C THR A 120 6.05 9.17 4.42
N TRP A 121 5.94 8.07 3.67
CA TRP A 121 6.99 7.06 3.56
C TRP A 121 8.31 7.66 3.06
N VAL A 122 8.25 8.45 1.99
CA VAL A 122 9.43 9.16 1.44
C VAL A 122 10.05 10.09 2.49
N ASP A 123 9.22 10.82 3.24
CA ASP A 123 9.68 11.73 4.29
C ASP A 123 10.38 10.98 5.44
N VAL A 124 9.79 9.85 5.89
CA VAL A 124 10.40 8.96 6.89
C VAL A 124 11.75 8.41 6.40
N CYS A 125 11.80 7.93 5.16
CA CYS A 125 13.04 7.43 4.55
C CYS A 125 14.14 8.51 4.49
N ASN A 126 13.78 9.75 4.09
CA ASN A 126 14.74 10.86 4.03
C ASN A 126 15.33 11.21 5.40
N ARG A 127 14.50 11.16 6.45
CA ARG A 127 14.94 11.42 7.83
C ARG A 127 15.89 10.34 8.33
N LEU A 128 15.58 9.07 8.07
CA LEU A 128 16.46 7.96 8.39
C LEU A 128 17.77 8.07 7.63
N GLU A 129 17.73 8.33 6.33
CA GLU A 129 18.94 8.49 5.51
C GLU A 129 19.82 9.62 6.00
N THR A 130 19.23 10.74 6.44
CA THR A 130 19.96 11.87 7.02
C THR A 130 20.65 11.46 8.31
N TYR A 131 19.96 10.73 9.18
CA TYR A 131 20.54 10.22 10.42
C TYR A 131 21.71 9.25 10.16
N LEU A 132 21.54 8.34 9.19
CA LEU A 132 22.56 7.33 8.87
C LEU A 132 23.83 7.91 8.24
N LYS A 133 23.83 9.13 7.70
CA LYS A 133 25.05 9.82 7.23
C LYS A 133 26.00 10.13 8.38
N ASP A 134 25.46 10.49 9.54
CA ASP A 134 26.25 10.82 10.73
C ASP A 134 26.41 9.62 11.68
N GLN A 135 25.49 8.68 11.61
CA GLN A 135 25.42 7.48 12.47
C GLN A 135 25.23 6.24 11.58
N PRO A 136 26.32 5.63 11.07
CA PRO A 136 26.23 4.58 10.03
C PRO A 136 25.56 3.28 10.50
N VAL A 137 25.28 3.15 11.79
CA VAL A 137 24.56 2.03 12.39
C VAL A 137 23.29 2.56 13.06
N TYR A 138 22.15 1.99 12.66
CA TYR A 138 20.87 2.30 13.28
C TYR A 138 20.79 1.68 14.67
N HIS A 139 20.40 2.49 15.64
CA HIS A 139 20.04 2.06 16.99
C HIS A 139 18.73 2.72 17.39
N THR A 140 17.68 1.90 17.62
CA THR A 140 16.33 2.38 17.92
C THR A 140 16.30 3.41 19.04
N GLU A 141 16.91 3.13 20.19
CA GLU A 141 16.89 4.04 21.34
C GLU A 141 17.55 5.38 21.04
N ALA A 142 18.69 5.36 20.33
CA ALA A 142 19.37 6.58 19.95
C ALA A 142 18.59 7.37 18.91
N PHE A 143 18.08 6.71 17.88
CA PHE A 143 17.30 7.34 16.81
C PHE A 143 16.02 7.98 17.34
N MET A 144 15.28 7.27 18.21
CA MET A 144 14.00 7.71 18.78
C MET A 144 14.20 8.58 20.05
N HIS A 145 15.42 9.05 20.35
CA HIS A 145 15.68 9.89 21.50
C HIS A 145 14.90 11.22 21.37
N PRO A 146 14.21 11.71 22.45
CA PRO A 146 13.39 12.93 22.36
C PRO A 146 14.16 14.16 21.86
N GLU A 147 15.44 14.30 22.21
CA GLU A 147 16.27 15.44 21.79
C GLU A 147 16.55 15.47 20.27
N ASN A 148 16.44 14.35 19.57
CA ASN A 148 16.68 14.32 18.13
C ASN A 148 15.55 14.95 17.33
N GLU A 149 14.35 15.04 17.89
CA GLU A 149 13.13 15.61 17.26
C GLU A 149 12.88 15.09 15.82
N ILE A 150 13.34 13.87 15.51
CA ILE A 150 13.43 13.31 14.14
C ILE A 150 12.12 13.41 13.36
N PHE A 151 10.99 13.21 14.04
CA PHE A 151 9.67 13.22 13.42
C PHE A 151 8.80 14.41 13.79
N LYS A 152 9.33 15.42 14.50
CA LYS A 152 8.53 16.54 15.02
C LYS A 152 7.61 17.19 14.00
N ASP A 153 8.08 17.42 12.76
CA ASP A 153 7.33 18.07 11.70
C ASP A 153 6.89 17.13 10.57
N CYS A 154 7.03 15.81 10.79
CA CYS A 154 6.65 14.82 9.79
C CYS A 154 5.14 14.58 9.80
N GLN A 155 4.41 15.17 8.87
CA GLN A 155 2.96 14.98 8.78
C GLN A 155 2.59 13.53 8.50
N GLY A 156 1.47 13.09 9.07
CA GLY A 156 0.93 11.75 8.86
C GLY A 156 1.60 10.66 9.69
N VAL A 157 2.53 10.99 10.59
CA VAL A 157 3.15 10.01 11.48
C VAL A 157 2.60 10.07 12.90
N SER A 158 2.57 8.92 13.55
CA SER A 158 2.53 8.77 15.00
C SER A 158 3.75 7.95 15.44
N TYR A 159 4.39 8.33 16.52
CA TYR A 159 5.61 7.67 17.00
C TYR A 159 5.73 7.76 18.51
N LYS A 160 6.54 6.89 19.06
CA LYS A 160 6.88 6.90 20.49
C LYS A 160 8.37 7.18 20.65
N THR A 161 8.69 8.17 21.45
CA THR A 161 10.05 8.49 21.86
C THR A 161 10.60 7.48 22.85
N SER A 162 11.92 7.41 23.00
CA SER A 162 12.59 6.43 23.89
C SER A 162 12.23 6.60 25.37
N ASP A 163 11.76 7.78 25.78
CA ASP A 163 11.20 8.04 27.11
C ASP A 163 9.75 7.56 27.28
N GLY A 164 9.15 6.98 26.23
CA GLY A 164 7.83 6.38 26.24
C GLY A 164 6.68 7.30 25.88
N GLN A 165 6.93 8.56 25.52
CA GLN A 165 5.88 9.48 25.09
C GLN A 165 5.42 9.18 23.67
N ILE A 166 4.09 9.19 23.42
CA ILE A 166 3.50 9.03 22.10
C ILE A 166 3.13 10.39 21.53
N HIS A 167 3.58 10.65 20.33
CA HIS A 167 3.30 11.87 19.58
C HIS A 167 2.47 11.57 18.33
N ASN A 168 1.37 12.30 18.14
CA ASN A 168 0.52 12.25 16.96
C ASN A 168 0.68 13.56 16.19
N ASN A 169 1.42 13.54 15.10
CA ASN A 169 1.56 14.71 14.24
C ASN A 169 0.28 14.98 13.44
N PRO A 170 0.09 16.20 12.92
CA PRO A 170 -1.02 16.50 12.03
C PRO A 170 -1.09 15.53 10.84
N ASP A 171 -2.30 15.24 10.39
CA ASP A 171 -2.48 14.41 9.20
C ASP A 171 -1.89 15.07 7.96
N ARG A 172 -1.34 14.27 7.05
CA ARG A 172 -0.89 14.75 5.75
C ARG A 172 -2.09 14.99 4.84
N THR A 173 -2.03 16.07 4.08
CA THR A 173 -3.02 16.34 3.03
C THR A 173 -2.95 15.24 1.97
N PRO A 174 -4.07 14.64 1.57
CA PRO A 174 -4.10 13.63 0.52
C PRO A 174 -3.55 14.15 -0.82
N ILE A 175 -2.86 13.28 -1.56
CA ILE A 175 -2.26 13.59 -2.86
C ILE A 175 -3.34 14.11 -3.81
N ALA A 176 -3.18 15.34 -4.31
CA ALA A 176 -4.19 16.01 -5.13
C ALA A 176 -4.20 15.51 -6.58
N ASP A 177 -3.03 15.34 -7.16
CA ASP A 177 -2.82 14.88 -8.54
C ASP A 177 -2.42 13.40 -8.54
N LEU A 178 -3.36 12.53 -8.89
CA LEU A 178 -3.12 11.10 -8.94
C LEU A 178 -2.38 10.65 -10.22
N ASP A 179 -2.29 11.49 -11.24
CA ASP A 179 -1.51 11.20 -12.46
C ASP A 179 0.01 11.35 -12.21
N SER A 180 0.39 12.05 -11.14
CA SER A 180 1.79 12.21 -10.72
C SER A 180 2.38 10.97 -10.04
N LEU A 181 1.53 10.00 -9.64
CA LEU A 181 1.95 8.78 -8.98
C LEU A 181 2.75 7.89 -9.97
N PRO A 182 3.87 7.31 -9.54
CA PRO A 182 4.49 6.25 -10.31
C PRO A 182 3.57 5.04 -10.39
N TRP A 183 3.70 4.23 -11.43
CA TRP A 183 2.97 2.97 -11.50
C TRP A 183 3.42 2.01 -10.39
N PRO A 184 2.52 1.14 -9.91
CA PRO A 184 2.86 0.16 -8.88
C PRO A 184 4.00 -0.78 -9.32
N ALA A 185 5.01 -0.95 -8.48
CA ALA A 185 6.18 -1.77 -8.79
C ALA A 185 5.89 -3.27 -8.60
N TYR A 186 5.04 -3.84 -9.45
CA TYR A 186 4.63 -5.24 -9.37
C TYR A 186 5.76 -6.24 -9.63
N HIS A 187 6.85 -5.82 -10.25
CA HIS A 187 8.03 -6.66 -10.50
C HIS A 187 8.74 -7.13 -9.23
N HIS A 188 8.46 -6.50 -8.06
CA HIS A 188 8.93 -6.99 -6.77
C HIS A 188 8.13 -8.17 -6.21
N PHE A 189 6.98 -8.50 -6.80
CA PHE A 189 6.18 -9.64 -6.39
C PHE A 189 6.54 -10.89 -7.20
N LYS A 190 6.55 -12.04 -6.54
CA LYS A 190 6.76 -13.35 -7.18
C LYS A 190 5.45 -13.81 -7.82
N MET A 191 5.05 -13.17 -8.94
CA MET A 191 3.74 -13.33 -9.57
C MET A 191 3.34 -14.79 -9.82
N ASP A 192 4.30 -15.67 -10.10
CA ASP A 192 4.04 -17.10 -10.31
C ASP A 192 3.48 -17.81 -9.08
N ARG A 193 3.61 -17.22 -7.90
CA ARG A 193 3.08 -17.77 -6.64
C ARG A 193 1.64 -17.36 -6.36
N TYR A 194 1.09 -16.41 -7.13
CA TYR A 194 -0.30 -15.93 -6.97
C TYR A 194 -1.29 -16.66 -7.88
N THR A 195 -0.85 -17.37 -8.90
CA THR A 195 -1.68 -18.01 -9.94
C THR A 195 -2.54 -19.17 -9.45
N ASN A 196 -2.25 -19.76 -8.27
CA ASN A 196 -3.02 -20.87 -7.68
C ASN A 196 -3.93 -20.40 -6.53
N LEU A 197 -4.07 -19.12 -6.33
CA LEU A 197 -4.87 -18.52 -5.29
C LEU A 197 -6.13 -17.96 -5.95
N GLN A 198 -7.27 -18.08 -5.30
CA GLN A 198 -8.49 -17.49 -5.84
C GLN A 198 -8.27 -15.99 -6.02
N PRO A 199 -8.41 -15.43 -7.23
CA PRO A 199 -8.36 -14.00 -7.42
C PRO A 199 -9.48 -13.34 -6.60
N ALA A 200 -9.36 -12.06 -6.31
CA ALA A 200 -10.44 -11.30 -5.64
C ALA A 200 -11.76 -11.35 -6.42
N THR A 201 -11.74 -11.91 -7.58
CA THR A 201 -12.81 -12.01 -8.56
C THR A 201 -12.79 -13.42 -9.13
N ASP A 202 -13.91 -14.11 -9.10
CA ASP A 202 -14.06 -15.52 -9.51
C ASP A 202 -14.13 -15.72 -11.04
N HIS A 203 -13.55 -14.82 -11.86
CA HIS A 203 -13.81 -14.86 -13.30
C HIS A 203 -12.90 -15.79 -14.09
N VAL A 204 -11.64 -15.93 -13.69
CA VAL A 204 -10.70 -16.82 -14.40
C VAL A 204 -9.87 -17.57 -13.38
N ASP A 205 -10.08 -18.87 -13.26
CA ASP A 205 -9.27 -19.73 -12.39
C ASP A 205 -7.79 -19.69 -12.79
N GLY A 206 -6.93 -19.33 -11.84
CA GLY A 206 -5.49 -19.27 -12.05
C GLY A 206 -5.03 -18.08 -12.91
N ALA A 207 -5.87 -17.07 -13.13
CA ALA A 207 -5.53 -15.88 -13.89
C ALA A 207 -4.40 -15.08 -13.24
N ARG A 208 -3.54 -14.51 -14.07
CA ARG A 208 -2.57 -13.50 -13.65
C ARG A 208 -3.29 -12.17 -13.45
N SER A 209 -3.74 -11.95 -12.21
CA SER A 209 -4.54 -10.80 -11.83
C SER A 209 -3.69 -9.67 -11.26
N PHE A 210 -3.97 -8.44 -11.69
CA PHE A 210 -3.38 -7.22 -11.15
C PHE A 210 -4.47 -6.29 -10.65
N SER A 211 -4.09 -5.37 -9.77
CA SER A 211 -5.00 -4.34 -9.27
C SER A 211 -4.61 -2.96 -9.80
N ILE A 212 -5.58 -2.08 -10.00
CA ILE A 212 -5.37 -0.69 -10.37
C ILE A 212 -6.25 0.23 -9.51
N LEU A 213 -5.75 1.41 -9.21
CA LEU A 213 -6.55 2.52 -8.68
C LEU A 213 -6.71 3.59 -9.75
N THR A 214 -7.94 3.84 -10.17
CA THR A 214 -8.26 4.90 -11.12
C THR A 214 -8.76 6.16 -10.42
N SER A 215 -9.22 6.04 -9.17
CA SER A 215 -9.63 7.15 -8.30
C SER A 215 -9.45 6.80 -6.83
N ARG A 216 -9.43 7.80 -5.96
CA ARG A 216 -9.35 7.66 -4.51
C ARG A 216 -10.37 8.54 -3.83
N GLY A 217 -10.96 8.02 -2.75
CA GLY A 217 -11.96 8.69 -1.93
C GLY A 217 -13.38 8.51 -2.44
N CYS A 218 -14.34 8.76 -1.56
CA CYS A 218 -15.77 8.64 -1.87
C CYS A 218 -16.54 9.80 -1.24
N PRO A 219 -17.32 10.59 -2.02
CA PRO A 219 -18.03 11.76 -1.50
C PRO A 219 -19.31 11.38 -0.75
N TYR A 220 -19.71 10.12 -0.75
CA TYR A 220 -20.94 9.66 -0.10
C TYR A 220 -20.73 9.34 1.37
N ARG A 221 -21.78 9.48 2.15
CA ARG A 221 -21.79 9.25 3.61
C ARG A 221 -22.75 8.11 3.96
N CYS A 222 -22.47 6.90 3.46
CA CYS A 222 -23.25 5.73 3.78
C CYS A 222 -23.10 5.39 5.27
N THR A 223 -24.22 5.16 5.96
CA THR A 223 -24.24 4.99 7.43
C THR A 223 -23.48 3.76 7.95
N PHE A 224 -23.26 2.79 7.09
CA PHE A 224 -22.51 1.56 7.39
C PHE A 224 -21.02 1.62 6.99
N CYS A 225 -20.59 2.67 6.29
CA CYS A 225 -19.24 2.78 5.74
C CYS A 225 -18.31 3.53 6.71
N SER A 226 -17.12 2.98 6.92
CA SER A 226 -16.08 3.68 7.67
C SER A 226 -15.35 4.67 6.77
N GLN A 227 -15.62 5.96 6.97
CA GLN A 227 -14.97 7.06 6.22
C GLN A 227 -13.74 7.63 6.93
N SER A 228 -13.35 7.05 8.06
CA SER A 228 -12.20 7.50 8.84
C SER A 228 -10.84 7.30 8.15
N ILE A 229 -10.79 6.42 7.14
CA ILE A 229 -9.57 6.08 6.42
C ILE A 229 -9.51 6.77 5.06
N MET A 230 -10.69 7.00 4.44
CA MET A 230 -10.81 7.47 3.07
C MET A 230 -11.19 8.94 3.05
N PRO A 231 -10.47 9.78 2.30
CA PRO A 231 -10.88 11.17 2.14
C PRO A 231 -12.27 11.26 1.53
N ILE A 232 -13.11 12.15 2.07
CA ILE A 232 -14.44 12.46 1.49
C ILE A 232 -14.29 13.10 0.10
N LYS A 233 -13.16 13.77 -0.15
CA LYS A 233 -12.87 14.38 -1.45
C LYS A 233 -12.45 13.31 -2.45
N TRP A 234 -13.31 13.06 -3.44
CA TRP A 234 -12.99 12.20 -4.56
C TRP A 234 -11.98 12.86 -5.51
N ARG A 235 -10.95 12.13 -5.91
CA ARG A 235 -9.91 12.54 -6.86
C ARG A 235 -9.71 11.40 -7.85
N SER A 236 -9.41 11.71 -9.09
CA SER A 236 -9.25 10.69 -10.14
C SER A 236 -8.04 10.97 -11.00
N ARG A 237 -7.53 9.91 -11.57
CA ARG A 237 -6.58 9.93 -12.67
C ARG A 237 -7.30 10.29 -13.97
N SER A 238 -6.58 10.83 -14.94
CA SER A 238 -7.06 10.99 -16.32
C SER A 238 -7.31 9.65 -16.99
N ALA A 239 -8.12 9.64 -18.03
CA ALA A 239 -8.37 8.41 -18.80
C ALA A 239 -7.10 7.92 -19.51
N GLU A 240 -6.27 8.84 -19.98
CA GLU A 240 -4.98 8.57 -20.60
C GLU A 240 -3.98 7.94 -19.64
N SER A 241 -3.91 8.45 -18.40
CA SER A 241 -3.05 7.88 -17.37
C SER A 241 -3.46 6.44 -17.03
N VAL A 242 -4.76 6.18 -16.94
CA VAL A 242 -5.30 4.83 -16.71
C VAL A 242 -4.99 3.91 -17.89
N LEU A 243 -5.20 4.37 -19.13
CA LEU A 243 -4.87 3.61 -20.34
C LEU A 243 -3.39 3.23 -20.39
N ALA A 244 -2.51 4.16 -20.05
CA ALA A 244 -1.07 3.91 -20.07
C ALA A 244 -0.65 2.80 -19.09
N GLU A 245 -1.14 2.84 -17.85
CA GLU A 245 -0.88 1.78 -16.87
C GLU A 245 -1.57 0.46 -17.27
N TRP A 246 -2.80 0.52 -17.76
CA TRP A 246 -3.51 -0.65 -18.25
C TRP A 246 -2.72 -1.39 -19.34
N ARG A 247 -2.21 -0.63 -20.32
CA ARG A 247 -1.36 -1.17 -21.39
C ARG A 247 -0.13 -1.86 -20.82
N HIS A 248 0.58 -1.22 -19.90
CA HIS A 248 1.73 -1.80 -19.21
C HIS A 248 1.36 -3.12 -18.52
N LEU A 249 0.24 -3.16 -17.79
CA LEU A 249 -0.20 -4.39 -17.11
C LEU A 249 -0.50 -5.52 -18.10
N VAL A 250 -1.12 -5.21 -19.24
CA VAL A 250 -1.52 -6.21 -20.24
C VAL A 250 -0.35 -6.65 -21.11
N GLU A 251 0.35 -5.69 -21.73
CA GLU A 251 1.35 -5.98 -22.76
C GLU A 251 2.70 -6.39 -22.16
N GLU A 252 3.11 -5.80 -21.03
CA GLU A 252 4.42 -6.06 -20.44
C GLU A 252 4.35 -7.06 -19.29
N LEU A 253 3.32 -6.98 -18.42
CA LEU A 253 3.18 -7.86 -17.27
C LEU A 253 2.27 -9.06 -17.52
N GLY A 254 1.57 -9.10 -18.67
CA GLY A 254 0.71 -10.22 -19.08
C GLY A 254 -0.53 -10.38 -18.22
N ALA A 255 -1.18 -9.28 -17.84
CA ALA A 255 -2.43 -9.30 -17.11
C ALA A 255 -3.52 -10.03 -17.88
N GLN A 256 -4.20 -10.95 -17.23
CA GLN A 256 -5.35 -11.69 -17.76
C GLN A 256 -6.66 -11.19 -17.14
N GLU A 257 -6.56 -10.44 -16.05
CA GLU A 257 -7.66 -9.81 -15.34
C GLU A 257 -7.13 -8.59 -14.59
N ILE A 258 -7.93 -7.52 -14.53
CA ILE A 258 -7.56 -6.30 -13.78
C ILE A 258 -8.68 -5.93 -12.82
N GLY A 259 -8.37 -5.92 -11.52
CA GLY A 259 -9.25 -5.48 -10.45
C GLY A 259 -9.15 -3.98 -10.21
N VAL A 260 -10.24 -3.26 -10.39
CA VAL A 260 -10.34 -1.82 -10.04
C VAL A 260 -10.69 -1.70 -8.57
N LEU A 261 -9.76 -1.17 -7.77
CA LEU A 261 -9.89 -1.05 -6.31
C LEU A 261 -10.44 0.32 -5.85
N ASP A 262 -11.00 1.09 -6.76
CA ASP A 262 -11.62 2.38 -6.42
C ASP A 262 -12.72 2.21 -5.38
N ASP A 263 -12.86 3.15 -4.44
CA ASP A 263 -13.98 3.15 -3.47
C ASP A 263 -15.34 3.30 -4.17
N SER A 264 -15.36 4.02 -5.28
CA SER A 264 -16.49 4.16 -6.19
C SER A 264 -16.00 4.65 -7.55
N ALA A 265 -15.90 3.75 -8.51
CA ALA A 265 -15.29 4.05 -9.81
C ALA A 265 -16.16 4.97 -10.68
N ASN A 266 -17.49 4.88 -10.57
CA ASN A 266 -18.43 5.60 -11.45
C ASN A 266 -19.00 6.91 -10.88
N ILE A 267 -18.25 7.62 -10.02
CA ILE A 267 -18.64 8.95 -9.53
C ILE A 267 -18.78 9.94 -10.69
N ARG A 268 -17.86 9.91 -11.65
CA ARG A 268 -17.96 10.63 -12.93
C ARG A 268 -18.11 9.62 -14.05
N VAL A 269 -19.34 9.33 -14.41
CA VAL A 269 -19.69 8.32 -15.43
C VAL A 269 -18.98 8.61 -16.75
N LYS A 270 -18.99 9.84 -17.25
CA LYS A 270 -18.32 10.23 -18.50
C LYS A 270 -16.83 9.86 -18.54
N ARG A 271 -16.11 10.03 -17.41
CA ARG A 271 -14.72 9.61 -17.33
C ARG A 271 -14.56 8.09 -17.46
N LEU A 272 -15.45 7.34 -16.84
CA LEU A 272 -15.41 5.87 -16.94
C LEU A 272 -15.72 5.41 -18.37
N GLU A 273 -16.67 6.10 -19.04
CA GLU A 273 -16.97 5.91 -20.47
C GLU A 273 -15.76 6.26 -21.36
N GLU A 274 -15.03 7.34 -21.07
CA GLU A 274 -13.78 7.70 -21.73
C GLU A 274 -12.72 6.60 -21.59
N ILE A 275 -12.53 6.06 -20.37
CA ILE A 275 -11.60 4.94 -20.15
C ILE A 275 -12.03 3.74 -20.99
N ALA A 276 -13.31 3.34 -20.97
CA ALA A 276 -13.82 2.21 -21.73
C ALA A 276 -13.58 2.43 -23.25
N THR A 277 -13.88 3.62 -23.76
CA THR A 277 -13.66 3.99 -25.16
C THR A 277 -12.18 3.85 -25.54
N LEU A 278 -11.28 4.40 -24.72
CA LEU A 278 -9.83 4.29 -24.98
C LEU A 278 -9.34 2.84 -24.95
N LEU A 279 -9.86 2.00 -24.05
CA LEU A 279 -9.52 0.57 -24.02
C LEU A 279 -9.98 -0.15 -25.29
N ILE A 280 -11.18 0.17 -25.79
CA ILE A 280 -11.71 -0.40 -27.06
C ILE A 280 -10.87 0.05 -28.24
N GLU A 281 -10.63 1.36 -28.41
CA GLU A 281 -9.85 1.92 -29.50
C GLU A 281 -8.42 1.38 -29.56
N ASN A 282 -7.84 1.03 -28.40
CA ASN A 282 -6.50 0.46 -28.29
C ASN A 282 -6.49 -1.08 -28.24
N GLN A 283 -7.63 -1.74 -28.49
CA GLN A 283 -7.77 -3.21 -28.49
C GLN A 283 -7.36 -3.89 -27.16
N LEU A 284 -7.49 -3.20 -26.05
CA LEU A 284 -7.19 -3.69 -24.70
C LEU A 284 -8.43 -4.18 -23.94
N ASN A 285 -9.62 -4.11 -24.55
CA ASN A 285 -10.90 -4.52 -23.98
C ASN A 285 -11.10 -6.06 -23.91
N HIS A 286 -10.11 -6.83 -24.39
CA HIS A 286 -10.14 -8.29 -24.26
C HIS A 286 -9.75 -8.77 -22.83
N VAL A 287 -9.15 -7.91 -22.00
CA VAL A 287 -8.86 -8.21 -20.62
C VAL A 287 -10.02 -7.70 -19.74
N PRO A 288 -10.71 -8.59 -19.00
CA PRO A 288 -11.82 -8.16 -18.14
C PRO A 288 -11.32 -7.26 -17.03
N TRP A 289 -12.11 -6.20 -16.76
CA TRP A 289 -11.94 -5.37 -15.59
C TRP A 289 -13.07 -5.61 -14.60
N ILE A 290 -12.72 -5.66 -13.33
CA ILE A 290 -13.65 -6.02 -12.28
C ILE A 290 -13.65 -4.93 -11.23
N PHE A 291 -14.80 -4.37 -10.96
CA PHE A 291 -14.96 -3.36 -9.89
C PHE A 291 -15.13 -4.08 -8.55
N VAL A 292 -14.01 -4.32 -7.88
CA VAL A 292 -13.94 -5.11 -6.63
C VAL A 292 -14.86 -4.55 -5.54
N ASN A 293 -14.95 -3.22 -5.43
CA ASN A 293 -15.85 -2.55 -4.48
C ASN A 293 -17.23 -2.22 -5.09
N GLY A 294 -17.48 -2.72 -6.31
CA GLY A 294 -18.72 -2.45 -7.04
C GLY A 294 -18.80 -1.06 -7.65
N ILE A 295 -19.94 -0.79 -8.27
CA ILE A 295 -20.31 0.52 -8.81
C ILE A 295 -21.69 0.94 -8.28
N ARG A 296 -21.95 2.23 -8.29
CA ARG A 296 -23.27 2.74 -7.89
C ARG A 296 -24.28 2.54 -9.02
N ALA A 297 -25.29 1.71 -8.78
CA ALA A 297 -26.31 1.36 -9.77
C ALA A 297 -27.08 2.59 -10.31
N ASN A 298 -27.36 3.57 -9.44
CA ASN A 298 -28.07 4.79 -9.83
C ASN A 298 -27.25 5.76 -10.70
N LEU A 299 -25.96 5.49 -10.89
CA LEU A 299 -25.05 6.24 -11.76
C LEU A 299 -24.63 5.42 -13.00
N ALA A 300 -25.03 4.15 -13.08
CA ALA A 300 -24.72 3.33 -14.25
C ALA A 300 -25.59 3.77 -15.44
N SER A 301 -24.95 4.21 -16.52
CA SER A 301 -25.63 4.48 -17.81
C SER A 301 -25.75 3.20 -18.64
N LYS A 302 -26.66 3.19 -19.61
CA LYS A 302 -26.76 2.08 -20.55
C LYS A 302 -25.49 1.98 -21.40
N GLU A 303 -24.96 3.12 -21.82
CA GLU A 303 -23.74 3.26 -22.62
C GLU A 303 -22.52 2.67 -21.91
N LEU A 304 -22.43 2.83 -20.59
CA LEU A 304 -21.35 2.24 -19.77
C LEU A 304 -21.45 0.72 -19.68
N LEU A 305 -22.67 0.16 -19.76
CA LEU A 305 -22.94 -1.28 -19.57
C LEU A 305 -23.00 -2.08 -20.87
N THR A 306 -22.96 -1.42 -22.02
CA THR A 306 -22.98 -2.05 -23.36
C THR A 306 -21.64 -1.95 -24.07
#